data_d563f5afdd461d07aaf3657b0fe1d20d
#
_entry.id   d563f5afdd461d07aaf3657b0fe1d20d
#
_cell.length_a   1.000
_cell.length_b   1.000
_cell.length_c   1.000
_cell.angle_alpha   90.00
_cell.angle_beta   90.00
_cell.angle_gamma   90.00
#
_symmetry.space_group_name_H-M   'P 1'
#
loop_
_entity.id
_entity.type
_entity.pdbx_description
1 polymer ?
#
loop_
_entity_poly.entity_id
_entity_poly.type
_entity_poly.pdbx_seq_one_letter_code
_entity_poly.pdbx_strand_id
1 'polypeptide(L)'
;DVAPSRGLGDVYKRQRRYLEDNYMFDISLDSVGEILHISPAYLSAQFKKYQKMNFLDCLTELRINAAKELLNDPFRSSAEVASMVGYEDASYFARAFKKRTGVTPTQYRKQAAKAAKDQQEAAL
;
A
#
# COMPACT_ATOMS: atom_id res chain seq x y z
N ASP A 1 1.57 28.92 19.79
CA ASP A 1 0.73 29.33 18.71
C ASP A 1 0.88 28.43 17.48
N VAL A 2 -0.18 27.82 17.08
CA VAL A 2 -0.17 26.86 15.99
C VAL A 2 -1.07 27.36 14.86
N ALA A 3 -0.48 27.60 13.70
CA ALA A 3 -1.24 28.00 12.53
C ALA A 3 -2.26 26.90 12.18
N PRO A 4 -3.50 27.26 11.81
CA PRO A 4 -4.52 26.27 11.46
C PRO A 4 -4.08 25.31 10.35
N SER A 5 -3.36 25.80 9.35
CA SER A 5 -2.84 24.98 8.27
C SER A 5 -1.83 23.94 8.79
N ARG A 6 -1.04 24.31 9.77
CA ARG A 6 -0.07 23.40 10.40
C ARG A 6 -0.79 22.28 11.16
N GLY A 7 -1.84 22.63 11.92
CA GLY A 7 -2.62 21.64 12.63
C GLY A 7 -3.28 20.64 11.70
N LEU A 8 -3.83 21.12 10.58
CA LEU A 8 -4.44 20.26 9.56
C LEU A 8 -3.40 19.33 8.91
N GLY A 9 -2.23 19.85 8.59
CA GLY A 9 -1.15 19.05 8.04
C GLY A 9 -0.68 17.96 8.99
N ASP A 10 -0.59 18.28 10.28
CA ASP A 10 -0.18 17.32 11.31
C ASP A 10 -1.22 16.20 11.47
N VAL A 11 -2.52 16.54 11.42
CA VAL A 11 -3.60 15.56 11.48
C VAL A 11 -3.50 14.60 10.30
N TYR A 12 -3.31 15.11 9.08
CA TYR A 12 -3.19 14.28 7.90
C TYR A 12 -1.96 13.37 7.99
N LYS A 13 -0.81 13.89 8.42
CA LYS A 13 0.42 13.10 8.57
C LYS A 13 0.23 11.95 9.55
N ARG A 14 -0.50 12.17 10.64
CA ARG A 14 -0.80 11.13 11.62
C ARG A 14 -1.68 10.04 11.02
N GLN A 15 -2.68 10.43 10.23
CA GLN A 15 -3.55 9.49 9.54
C GLN A 15 -2.76 8.64 8.54
N ARG A 16 -1.90 9.28 7.76
CA ARG A 16 -1.05 8.61 6.78
C ARG A 16 -0.11 7.62 7.46
N ARG A 17 0.51 8.03 8.55
CA ARG A 17 1.41 7.16 9.32
C ARG A 17 0.67 5.94 9.86
N TYR A 18 -0.56 6.13 10.34
CA TYR A 18 -1.35 5.01 10.82
C TYR A 18 -1.57 3.98 9.70
N LEU A 19 -1.89 4.43 8.49
CA LEU A 19 -2.02 3.53 7.34
C LEU A 19 -0.70 2.82 7.03
N GLU A 20 0.40 3.55 7.01
CA GLU A 20 1.72 2.97 6.72
C GLU A 20 2.11 1.88 7.71
N ASP A 21 1.73 2.05 8.97
CA ASP A 21 2.06 1.10 10.02
C ASP A 21 1.07 -0.07 10.10
N ASN A 22 -0.10 0.04 9.50
CA ASN A 22 -1.19 -0.93 9.69
C ASN A 22 -1.84 -1.46 8.41
N TYR A 23 -1.29 -1.16 7.22
CA TYR A 23 -1.92 -1.56 5.95
C TYR A 23 -2.09 -3.07 5.82
N MET A 24 -1.25 -3.87 6.50
CA MET A 24 -1.29 -5.33 6.45
C MET A 24 -2.46 -5.93 7.24
N PHE A 25 -3.14 -5.11 8.03
CA PHE A 25 -4.27 -5.56 8.82
C PHE A 25 -5.59 -5.24 8.13
N ASP A 26 -6.67 -5.87 8.59
CA ASP A 26 -8.02 -5.62 8.09
C ASP A 26 -8.50 -4.29 8.67
N ILE A 27 -8.24 -3.20 7.95
CA ILE A 27 -8.64 -1.86 8.35
C ILE A 27 -9.62 -1.29 7.33
N SER A 28 -10.52 -0.46 7.82
CA SER A 28 -11.53 0.24 7.02
C SER A 28 -11.52 1.71 7.37
N LEU A 29 -12.19 2.52 6.54
CA LEU A 29 -12.36 3.94 6.84
C LEU A 29 -13.03 4.13 8.21
N ASP A 30 -14.03 3.30 8.52
CA ASP A 30 -14.73 3.37 9.81
C ASP A 30 -13.83 2.99 10.98
N SER A 31 -13.07 1.90 10.87
CA SER A 31 -12.21 1.45 11.96
C SER A 31 -11.07 2.42 12.22
N VAL A 32 -10.47 2.98 11.17
CA VAL A 32 -9.41 3.97 11.33
C VAL A 32 -9.95 5.26 11.95
N GLY A 33 -11.11 5.70 11.49
CA GLY A 33 -11.78 6.88 12.07
C GLY A 33 -12.06 6.71 13.55
N GLU A 34 -12.50 5.53 13.96
CA GLU A 34 -12.78 5.23 15.36
C GLU A 34 -11.51 5.29 16.20
N ILE A 35 -10.43 4.68 15.72
CA ILE A 35 -9.15 4.67 16.46
C ILE A 35 -8.54 6.07 16.58
N LEU A 36 -8.62 6.86 15.52
CA LEU A 36 -8.05 8.20 15.50
C LEU A 36 -8.99 9.27 16.03
N HIS A 37 -10.20 8.90 16.42
CA HIS A 37 -11.24 9.82 16.90
C HIS A 37 -11.61 10.88 15.87
N ILE A 38 -11.73 10.45 14.61
CA ILE A 38 -12.04 11.32 13.47
C ILE A 38 -13.21 10.69 12.73
N SER A 39 -14.19 11.52 12.30
CA SER A 39 -15.31 10.97 11.53
C SER A 39 -14.81 10.39 10.20
N PRO A 40 -15.44 9.30 9.72
CA PRO A 40 -15.06 8.73 8.41
C PRO A 40 -15.15 9.74 7.27
N ALA A 41 -16.15 10.63 7.30
CA ALA A 41 -16.31 11.64 6.26
C ALA A 41 -15.13 12.63 6.25
N TYR A 42 -14.69 13.05 7.43
CA TYR A 42 -13.54 13.96 7.53
C TYR A 42 -12.26 13.27 7.07
N LEU A 43 -12.05 12.02 7.52
CA LEU A 43 -10.89 11.22 7.12
C LEU A 43 -10.84 11.07 5.60
N SER A 44 -11.97 10.71 4.98
CA SER A 44 -12.09 10.57 3.53
C SER A 44 -11.74 11.88 2.81
N ALA A 45 -12.25 13.02 3.31
CA ALA A 45 -12.00 14.32 2.73
C ALA A 45 -10.50 14.69 2.81
N GLN A 46 -9.85 14.35 3.91
CA GLN A 46 -8.42 14.60 4.06
C GLN A 46 -7.57 13.84 3.04
N PHE A 47 -7.89 12.58 2.81
CA PHE A 47 -7.18 11.79 1.81
C PHE A 47 -7.35 12.35 0.40
N LYS A 48 -8.57 12.75 0.04
CA LYS A 48 -8.81 13.37 -1.27
C LYS A 48 -8.05 14.68 -1.42
N LYS A 49 -8.01 15.49 -0.35
CA LYS A 49 -7.34 16.79 -0.38
C LYS A 49 -5.84 16.67 -0.54
N TYR A 50 -5.19 15.79 0.24
CA TYR A 50 -3.73 15.74 0.31
C TYR A 50 -3.12 14.69 -0.61
N GLN A 51 -3.80 13.58 -0.89
CA GLN A 51 -3.29 12.52 -1.75
C GLN A 51 -3.90 12.52 -3.15
N LYS A 52 -4.95 13.29 -3.38
CA LYS A 52 -5.69 13.28 -4.65
C LYS A 52 -6.28 11.92 -4.98
N MET A 53 -6.45 11.07 -3.97
CA MET A 53 -7.06 9.74 -4.12
C MET A 53 -7.84 9.41 -2.85
N ASN A 54 -8.76 8.44 -2.95
CA ASN A 54 -9.55 8.07 -1.80
C ASN A 54 -8.76 7.16 -0.85
N PHE A 55 -9.33 6.92 0.33
CA PHE A 55 -8.71 6.08 1.37
C PHE A 55 -8.39 4.68 0.86
N LEU A 56 -9.34 4.05 0.15
CA LEU A 56 -9.16 2.68 -0.33
C LEU A 56 -8.02 2.59 -1.35
N ASP A 57 -7.90 3.58 -2.23
CA ASP A 57 -6.81 3.62 -3.21
C ASP A 57 -5.46 3.82 -2.52
N CYS A 58 -5.40 4.65 -1.49
CA CYS A 58 -4.19 4.80 -0.68
C CYS A 58 -3.78 3.49 -0.02
N LEU A 59 -4.74 2.80 0.57
CA LEU A 59 -4.49 1.51 1.21
C LEU A 59 -3.99 0.48 0.20
N THR A 60 -4.63 0.41 -0.96
CA THR A 60 -4.21 -0.49 -2.04
C THR A 60 -2.79 -0.18 -2.50
N GLU A 61 -2.48 1.09 -2.69
CA GLU A 61 -1.14 1.50 -3.11
C GLU A 61 -0.07 1.06 -2.10
N LEU A 62 -0.32 1.25 -0.82
CA LEU A 62 0.61 0.81 0.22
C LEU A 62 0.83 -0.71 0.18
N ARG A 63 -0.24 -1.46 0.05
CA ARG A 63 -0.19 -2.92 -0.01
C ARG A 63 0.57 -3.41 -1.24
N ILE A 64 0.29 -2.83 -2.40
CA ILE A 64 0.95 -3.22 -3.65
C ILE A 64 2.43 -2.85 -3.62
N ASN A 65 2.79 -1.69 -3.10
CA ASN A 65 4.20 -1.29 -2.98
C ASN A 65 4.96 -2.24 -2.05
N ALA A 66 4.36 -2.63 -0.93
CA ALA A 66 4.96 -3.63 -0.04
C ALA A 66 5.10 -4.99 -0.72
N ALA A 67 4.10 -5.39 -1.51
CA ALA A 67 4.13 -6.65 -2.25
C ALA A 67 5.28 -6.67 -3.26
N LYS A 68 5.54 -5.55 -3.93
CA LYS A 68 6.66 -5.47 -4.89
C LYS A 68 7.99 -5.81 -4.22
N GLU A 69 8.21 -5.29 -3.02
CA GLU A 69 9.42 -5.59 -2.26
C GLU A 69 9.50 -7.07 -1.88
N LEU A 70 8.40 -7.62 -1.36
CA LEU A 70 8.37 -9.01 -0.91
C LEU A 70 8.49 -10.01 -2.07
N LEU A 71 8.02 -9.65 -3.25
CA LEU A 71 8.12 -10.51 -4.44
C LEU A 71 9.56 -10.68 -4.93
N ASN A 72 10.48 -9.85 -4.47
CA ASN A 72 11.90 -10.02 -4.78
C ASN A 72 12.51 -11.22 -4.07
N ASP A 73 11.87 -11.70 -3.00
CA ASP A 73 12.33 -12.90 -2.30
C ASP A 73 11.81 -14.14 -3.05
N PRO A 74 12.69 -14.96 -3.66
CA PRO A 74 12.26 -16.12 -4.44
C PRO A 74 11.65 -17.24 -3.60
N PHE A 75 11.85 -17.20 -2.27
CA PHE A 75 11.34 -18.23 -1.37
C PHE A 75 9.93 -17.96 -0.89
N ARG A 76 9.36 -16.80 -1.19
CA ARG A 76 7.99 -16.45 -0.81
C ARG A 76 7.06 -16.66 -1.99
N SER A 77 6.00 -17.44 -1.78
CA SER A 77 4.99 -17.61 -2.82
C SER A 77 4.16 -16.34 -2.98
N SER A 78 3.52 -16.20 -4.14
CA SER A 78 2.58 -15.11 -4.40
C SER A 78 1.45 -15.09 -3.37
N ALA A 79 0.96 -16.28 -2.96
CA ALA A 79 -0.09 -16.39 -1.95
C ALA A 79 0.40 -15.93 -0.56
N GLU A 80 1.63 -16.27 -0.20
CA GLU A 80 2.22 -15.79 1.05
C GLU A 80 2.35 -14.26 1.04
N VAL A 81 2.82 -13.70 -0.06
CA VAL A 81 2.94 -12.25 -0.20
C VAL A 81 1.58 -11.59 -0.06
N ALA A 82 0.54 -12.14 -0.70
CA ALA A 82 -0.82 -11.61 -0.59
C ALA A 82 -1.26 -11.51 0.87
N SER A 83 -1.06 -12.59 1.63
CA SER A 83 -1.42 -12.63 3.04
C SER A 83 -0.61 -11.62 3.86
N MET A 84 0.68 -11.52 3.60
CA MET A 84 1.56 -10.63 4.35
C MET A 84 1.21 -9.15 4.17
N VAL A 85 0.68 -8.77 3.02
CA VAL A 85 0.31 -7.37 2.77
C VAL A 85 -1.16 -7.05 3.04
N GLY A 86 -1.93 -8.03 3.53
CA GLY A 86 -3.28 -7.78 4.01
C GLY A 86 -4.42 -8.30 3.14
N TYR A 87 -4.15 -9.17 2.17
CA TYR A 87 -5.19 -9.78 1.34
C TYR A 87 -5.44 -11.22 1.79
N GLU A 88 -6.69 -11.52 2.13
CA GLU A 88 -7.09 -12.89 2.48
C GLU A 88 -7.18 -13.79 1.25
N ASP A 89 -7.58 -13.23 0.11
CA ASP A 89 -7.79 -13.95 -1.14
C ASP A 89 -6.64 -13.65 -2.11
N ALA A 90 -5.83 -14.65 -2.40
CA ALA A 90 -4.70 -14.52 -3.31
C ALA A 90 -5.14 -14.18 -4.75
N SER A 91 -6.31 -14.64 -5.17
CA SER A 91 -6.85 -14.31 -6.50
C SER A 91 -7.24 -12.86 -6.60
N TYR A 92 -7.86 -12.32 -5.55
CA TYR A 92 -8.18 -10.90 -5.48
C TYR A 92 -6.91 -10.05 -5.49
N PHE A 93 -5.91 -10.46 -4.72
CA PHE A 93 -4.61 -9.80 -4.71
C PHE A 93 -4.00 -9.75 -6.12
N ALA A 94 -4.00 -10.87 -6.82
CA ALA A 94 -3.43 -10.94 -8.17
C ALA A 94 -4.12 -9.97 -9.13
N ARG A 95 -5.44 -9.86 -9.04
CA ARG A 95 -6.21 -8.92 -9.87
C ARG A 95 -5.90 -7.47 -9.50
N ALA A 96 -5.85 -7.16 -8.22
CA ALA A 96 -5.51 -5.82 -7.74
C ALA A 96 -4.10 -5.42 -8.15
N PHE A 97 -3.15 -6.35 -8.03
CA PHE A 97 -1.77 -6.13 -8.43
C PHE A 97 -1.66 -5.85 -9.93
N LYS A 98 -2.30 -6.69 -10.74
CA LYS A 98 -2.30 -6.50 -12.20
C LYS A 98 -2.94 -5.18 -12.61
N LYS A 99 -4.04 -4.81 -11.95
CA LYS A 99 -4.72 -3.54 -12.25
C LYS A 99 -3.81 -2.34 -11.98
N ARG A 100 -2.99 -2.42 -10.92
CA ARG A 100 -2.12 -1.32 -10.51
C ARG A 100 -0.78 -1.29 -11.24
N THR A 101 -0.24 -2.45 -11.57
CA THR A 101 1.12 -2.55 -12.15
C THR A 101 1.13 -2.92 -13.62
N GLY A 102 0.02 -3.43 -14.13
CA GLY A 102 -0.09 -3.91 -15.52
C GLY A 102 0.34 -5.36 -15.70
N VAL A 103 0.91 -5.99 -14.68
CA VAL A 103 1.38 -7.38 -14.77
C VAL A 103 0.94 -8.17 -13.54
N THR A 104 0.91 -9.50 -13.67
CA THR A 104 0.59 -10.36 -12.52
C THR A 104 1.77 -10.39 -11.54
N PRO A 105 1.56 -10.78 -10.29
CA PRO A 105 2.67 -10.94 -9.35
C PRO A 105 3.76 -11.89 -9.85
N THR A 106 3.38 -12.99 -10.49
CA THR A 106 4.33 -13.94 -11.05
C THR A 106 5.17 -13.31 -12.17
N GLN A 107 4.50 -12.58 -13.07
CA GLN A 107 5.19 -11.85 -14.15
C GLN A 107 6.13 -10.79 -13.59
N TYR A 108 5.67 -10.07 -12.58
CA TYR A 108 6.48 -9.04 -11.92
C TYR A 108 7.74 -9.64 -11.34
N ARG A 109 7.62 -10.77 -10.64
CA ARG A 109 8.78 -11.47 -10.06
C ARG A 109 9.80 -11.86 -11.12
N LYS A 110 9.32 -12.40 -12.24
CA LYS A 110 10.20 -12.80 -13.34
C LYS A 110 10.92 -11.59 -13.94
N GLN A 111 10.21 -10.50 -14.16
CA GLN A 111 10.78 -9.27 -14.69
C GLN A 111 11.82 -8.68 -13.74
N ALA A 112 11.55 -8.65 -12.43
CA ALA A 112 12.46 -8.15 -11.42
C ALA A 112 13.71 -9.00 -11.33
N ALA A 113 13.59 -10.31 -11.38
CA ALA A 113 14.72 -11.24 -11.35
C ALA A 113 15.60 -11.06 -12.59
N LYS A 114 14.98 -10.89 -13.75
CA LYS A 114 15.71 -10.65 -15.00
C LYS A 114 16.46 -9.31 -14.94
N ALA A 115 15.81 -8.25 -14.48
CA ALA A 115 16.43 -6.93 -14.35
C ALA A 115 17.64 -6.98 -13.42
N ALA A 116 17.52 -7.66 -12.28
CA ALA A 116 18.61 -7.82 -11.32
C ALA A 116 19.79 -8.58 -11.95
N LYS A 117 19.49 -9.65 -12.69
CA LYS A 117 20.50 -10.44 -13.39
C LYS A 117 21.23 -9.61 -14.45
N ASP A 118 20.49 -8.87 -15.25
CA ASP A 118 21.06 -8.02 -16.30
C ASP A 118 21.97 -6.94 -15.69
N GLN A 119 21.59 -6.35 -14.58
CA GLN A 119 22.42 -5.37 -13.87
C GLN A 119 23.69 -6.00 -13.34
N GLN A 120 23.62 -7.21 -12.82
CA GLN A 120 24.78 -7.92 -12.30
C GLN A 120 25.75 -8.25 -13.43
N GLU A 121 25.25 -8.71 -14.56
CA GLU A 121 26.07 -9.00 -15.75
C GLU A 121 26.73 -7.74 -16.30
N ALA A 122 26.01 -6.63 -16.31
CA ALA A 122 26.56 -5.36 -16.77
C ALA A 122 27.64 -4.81 -15.85
N ALA A 123 27.63 -5.16 -14.57
CA ALA A 123 28.63 -4.73 -13.59
C ALA A 123 29.95 -5.54 -13.68
N LEU A 124 29.90 -6.68 -14.33
CA LEU A 124 31.08 -7.49 -14.54
C LEU A 124 31.89 -6.97 -15.73
#